data_344f6355ff853716955be87ceb58d529
#
_entry.id   344f6355ff853716955be87ceb58d529
#
_cell.length_a   1.000
_cell.length_b   1.000
_cell.length_c   1.000
_cell.angle_alpha   90.00
_cell.angle_beta   90.00
_cell.angle_gamma   90.00
#
_symmetry.space_group_name_H-M   'P 1'
#
loop_
_entity.id
_entity.type
_entity.pdbx_description
1 polymer ?
#
loop_
_entity_poly.entity_id
_entity_poly.type
_entity_poly.pdbx_seq_one_letter_code
_entity_poly.pdbx_strand_id
1 'polypeptide(L)'
;MAKAAKKVEMNAEDKVLEIIIQTLDENKAEDVVVIDLRGKTSIANQMVVASGTSQRHVASLAEKVQENLKAAGFKSTVEGEEKADWVLIDAFDVIVHIFKPEVREFYSIEKMWQSVKSCS
;
A
#
# COMPACT_ATOMS: atom_id res chain seq x y z
N MET A 1 10.94 -22.67 14.69
CA MET A 1 10.68 -21.76 14.64
C MET A 1 10.48 -20.76 15.63
N ALA A 2 11.48 -20.26 16.13
CA ALA A 2 11.42 -19.20 17.08
C ALA A 2 10.55 -18.11 16.62
N LYS A 3 10.36 -18.01 15.38
CA LYS A 3 9.55 -16.99 14.92
C LYS A 3 8.15 -17.11 15.30
N ALA A 4 7.76 -18.21 15.81
CA ALA A 4 6.39 -18.33 16.24
C ALA A 4 6.10 -17.33 17.34
N ALA A 5 7.04 -17.15 18.22
CA ALA A 5 6.84 -16.23 19.30
C ALA A 5 6.76 -14.82 18.79
N LYS A 6 7.50 -14.51 17.76
CA LYS A 6 7.47 -13.20 17.27
C LYS A 6 6.18 -12.83 16.64
N LYS A 7 5.45 -13.81 16.12
CA LYS A 7 4.23 -13.46 15.50
C LYS A 7 3.24 -12.96 16.48
N VAL A 8 3.35 -13.38 17.69
CA VAL A 8 2.43 -12.96 18.70
C VAL A 8 2.54 -11.49 18.92
N GLU A 9 3.68 -10.94 18.64
CA GLU A 9 3.86 -9.54 18.84
C GLU A 9 3.60 -8.65 17.66
N MET A 10 3.11 -9.24 16.58
CA MET A 10 2.80 -8.46 15.40
C MET A 10 1.58 -7.61 15.69
N ASN A 11 1.70 -6.31 15.59
CA ASN A 11 0.58 -5.42 15.88
C ASN A 11 -0.32 -5.26 14.65
N ALA A 12 -1.41 -4.51 14.81
CA ALA A 12 -2.38 -4.36 13.73
C ALA A 12 -1.79 -3.73 12.49
N GLU A 13 -0.92 -2.76 12.67
CA GLU A 13 -0.28 -2.10 11.55
C GLU A 13 0.54 -3.09 10.74
N ASP A 14 1.29 -3.95 11.41
CA ASP A 14 2.12 -4.94 10.72
C ASP A 14 1.27 -5.95 9.99
N LYS A 15 0.14 -6.34 10.56
CA LYS A 15 -0.74 -7.28 9.90
C LYS A 15 -1.37 -6.66 8.66
N VAL A 16 -1.79 -5.42 8.76
CA VAL A 16 -2.37 -4.71 7.63
C VAL A 16 -1.34 -4.63 6.50
N LEU A 17 -0.11 -4.25 6.84
CA LEU A 17 0.95 -4.11 5.86
C LEU A 17 1.24 -5.46 5.19
N GLU A 18 1.30 -6.51 5.98
CA GLU A 18 1.57 -7.84 5.44
C GLU A 18 0.48 -8.29 4.47
N ILE A 19 -0.77 -8.06 4.83
CA ILE A 19 -1.89 -8.43 3.98
C ILE A 19 -1.82 -7.67 2.66
N ILE A 20 -1.51 -6.38 2.73
CA ILE A 20 -1.42 -5.56 1.54
C ILE A 20 -0.31 -6.04 0.61
N ILE A 21 0.87 -6.25 1.16
CA ILE A 21 2.01 -6.67 0.35
C ILE A 21 1.76 -8.04 -0.26
N GLN A 22 1.24 -8.96 0.52
CA GLN A 22 0.97 -10.30 0.04
C GLN A 22 -0.08 -10.27 -1.07
N THR A 23 -1.14 -9.48 -0.90
CA THR A 23 -2.18 -9.37 -1.90
C THR A 23 -1.63 -8.80 -3.20
N LEU A 24 -0.82 -7.76 -3.10
CA LEU A 24 -0.24 -7.14 -4.29
C LEU A 24 0.66 -8.13 -5.02
N ASP A 25 1.45 -8.87 -4.27
CA ASP A 25 2.36 -9.84 -4.87
C ASP A 25 1.59 -10.97 -5.56
N GLU A 26 0.58 -11.49 -4.91
CA GLU A 26 -0.20 -12.59 -5.46
C GLU A 26 -0.98 -12.19 -6.70
N ASN A 27 -1.29 -10.92 -6.83
CA ASN A 27 -2.06 -10.43 -7.96
C ASN A 27 -1.19 -9.69 -8.96
N LYS A 28 0.11 -9.94 -8.89
CA LYS A 28 1.07 -9.48 -9.90
C LYS A 28 1.24 -7.97 -10.02
N ALA A 29 1.12 -7.27 -8.92
CA ALA A 29 1.44 -5.86 -8.91
C ALA A 29 2.93 -5.70 -9.18
N GLU A 30 3.31 -4.60 -9.81
CA GLU A 30 4.69 -4.36 -10.18
C GLU A 30 5.32 -3.28 -9.32
N ASP A 31 6.63 -3.36 -9.14
CA ASP A 31 7.39 -2.33 -8.46
C ASP A 31 6.80 -1.91 -7.12
N VAL A 32 6.53 -2.87 -6.27
CA VAL A 32 5.99 -2.59 -4.95
C VAL A 32 7.08 -2.02 -4.06
N VAL A 33 6.84 -0.84 -3.52
CA VAL A 33 7.80 -0.16 -2.65
C VAL A 33 7.09 0.19 -1.35
N VAL A 34 7.76 -0.03 -0.23
CA VAL A 34 7.22 0.33 1.08
C VAL A 34 8.07 1.46 1.63
N ILE A 35 7.42 2.54 2.03
CA ILE A 35 8.11 3.72 2.56
C ILE A 35 7.67 3.94 3.99
N ASP A 36 8.63 4.05 4.89
CA ASP A 36 8.34 4.28 6.30
C ASP A 36 8.16 5.78 6.50
N LEU A 37 6.99 6.17 6.94
CA LEU A 37 6.66 7.57 7.15
C LEU A 37 6.75 8.00 8.62
N ARG A 38 7.09 7.10 9.50
CA ARG A 38 7.16 7.42 10.91
C ARG A 38 8.14 8.54 11.14
N GLY A 39 7.70 9.54 11.88
CA GLY A 39 8.55 10.68 12.16
C GLY A 39 8.61 11.70 11.04
N LYS A 40 7.95 11.44 9.90
CA LYS A 40 7.98 12.37 8.79
C LYS A 40 6.64 13.02 8.55
N THR A 41 5.57 12.35 8.94
CA THR A 41 4.23 12.89 8.78
C THR A 41 3.32 12.21 9.80
N SER A 42 2.22 12.85 10.13
CA SER A 42 1.24 12.25 11.03
C SER A 42 0.09 11.61 10.26
N ILE A 43 0.15 11.60 8.93
CA ILE A 43 -0.92 11.04 8.13
C ILE A 43 -1.01 9.53 8.25
N ALA A 44 0.14 8.87 8.19
CA ALA A 44 0.21 7.43 8.28
C ALA A 44 1.62 7.03 8.68
N ASN A 45 1.78 5.80 9.11
CA ASN A 45 3.09 5.30 9.49
C ASN A 45 3.82 4.63 8.34
N GLN A 46 3.08 4.09 7.38
CA GLN A 46 3.67 3.39 6.25
C GLN A 46 2.95 3.80 4.97
N MET A 47 3.68 3.80 3.87
CA MET A 47 3.08 4.03 2.57
C MET A 47 3.54 2.92 1.66
N VAL A 48 2.63 2.34 0.90
CA VAL A 48 2.96 1.32 -0.09
C VAL A 48 2.63 1.90 -1.45
N VAL A 49 3.56 1.79 -2.39
CA VAL A 49 3.37 2.28 -3.74
C VAL A 49 3.55 1.09 -4.67
N ALA A 50 2.61 0.89 -5.57
CA ALA A 50 2.67 -0.24 -6.49
C ALA A 50 2.11 0.18 -7.83
N SER A 51 2.38 -0.61 -8.85
CA SER A 51 1.89 -0.36 -10.20
C SER A 51 1.04 -1.50 -10.70
N GLY A 52 -0.01 -1.17 -11.42
CA GLY A 52 -0.78 -2.15 -12.16
C GLY A 52 -0.57 -1.91 -13.64
N THR A 53 -0.70 -2.93 -14.46
CA THR A 53 -0.37 -2.84 -15.88
C THR A 53 -1.45 -2.16 -16.72
N SER A 54 -2.65 -2.01 -16.17
CA SER A 54 -3.76 -1.39 -16.89
C SER A 54 -4.75 -0.85 -15.88
N GLN A 55 -5.74 -0.09 -16.35
CA GLN A 55 -6.78 0.40 -15.46
C GLN A 55 -7.51 -0.75 -14.79
N ARG A 56 -7.79 -1.80 -15.54
CA ARG A 56 -8.49 -2.95 -14.98
C ARG A 56 -7.63 -3.61 -13.91
N HIS A 57 -6.33 -3.71 -14.14
CA HIS A 57 -5.43 -4.33 -13.18
C HIS A 57 -5.35 -3.50 -11.90
N VAL A 58 -5.26 -2.17 -12.04
CA VAL A 58 -5.22 -1.27 -10.90
C VAL A 58 -6.49 -1.41 -10.07
N ALA A 59 -7.65 -1.42 -10.73
CA ALA A 59 -8.91 -1.58 -10.02
C ALA A 59 -9.01 -2.93 -9.35
N SER A 60 -8.54 -3.96 -10.00
CA SER A 60 -8.56 -5.31 -9.43
C SER A 60 -7.66 -5.42 -8.22
N LEU A 61 -6.47 -4.80 -8.28
CA LEU A 61 -5.56 -4.81 -7.14
C LEU A 61 -6.21 -4.12 -5.94
N ALA A 62 -6.84 -2.98 -6.16
CA ALA A 62 -7.49 -2.25 -5.09
C ALA A 62 -8.61 -3.08 -4.47
N GLU A 63 -9.40 -3.72 -5.31
CA GLU A 63 -10.50 -4.52 -4.85
C GLU A 63 -10.03 -5.70 -4.01
N LYS A 64 -8.98 -6.38 -4.47
CA LYS A 64 -8.45 -7.53 -3.76
C LYS A 64 -7.84 -7.12 -2.41
N VAL A 65 -7.15 -6.01 -2.38
CA VAL A 65 -6.59 -5.52 -1.12
C VAL A 65 -7.73 -5.24 -0.14
N GLN A 66 -8.77 -4.57 -0.60
CA GLN A 66 -9.88 -4.23 0.26
C GLN A 66 -10.59 -5.48 0.77
N GLU A 67 -10.80 -6.45 -0.10
CA GLU A 67 -11.45 -7.69 0.28
C GLU A 67 -10.65 -8.46 1.31
N ASN A 68 -9.35 -8.56 1.11
CA ASN A 68 -8.51 -9.32 2.02
C ASN A 68 -8.39 -8.63 3.38
N LEU A 69 -8.34 -7.31 3.39
CA LEU A 69 -8.32 -6.57 4.65
C LEU A 69 -9.63 -6.77 5.40
N LYS A 70 -10.74 -6.72 4.67
CA LYS A 70 -12.04 -6.89 5.30
C LYS A 70 -12.16 -8.29 5.88
N ALA A 71 -11.69 -9.29 5.16
CA ALA A 71 -11.75 -10.66 5.64
C ALA A 71 -10.95 -10.84 6.92
N ALA A 72 -9.92 -10.02 7.11
CA ALA A 72 -9.10 -10.09 8.31
C ALA A 72 -9.60 -9.15 9.43
N GLY A 73 -10.72 -8.48 9.19
CA GLY A 73 -11.32 -7.62 10.21
C GLY A 73 -10.87 -6.17 10.17
N PHE A 74 -10.22 -5.74 9.10
CA PHE A 74 -9.76 -4.36 8.99
C PHE A 74 -10.58 -3.58 7.98
N LYS A 75 -10.96 -2.36 8.35
CA LYS A 75 -11.70 -1.50 7.45
C LYS A 75 -10.73 -0.71 6.60
N SER A 76 -11.15 -0.40 5.38
CA SER A 76 -10.35 0.44 4.51
C SER A 76 -11.27 1.28 3.65
N THR A 77 -10.75 2.39 3.14
CA THR A 77 -11.50 3.22 2.20
C THR A 77 -10.70 3.32 0.93
N VAL A 78 -11.39 3.42 -0.20
CA VAL A 78 -10.76 3.45 -1.51
C VAL A 78 -11.26 4.66 -2.25
N GLU A 79 -10.33 5.42 -2.86
CA GLU A 79 -10.67 6.56 -3.68
C GLU A 79 -10.02 6.42 -5.05
N GLY A 80 -10.65 6.94 -6.07
CA GLY A 80 -10.09 6.94 -7.41
C GLY A 80 -10.42 5.71 -8.21
N GLU A 81 -11.24 4.81 -7.68
CA GLU A 81 -11.55 3.55 -8.31
C GLU A 81 -12.19 3.70 -9.68
N GLU A 82 -12.99 4.72 -9.86
CA GLU A 82 -13.71 4.90 -11.09
C GLU A 82 -12.80 5.09 -12.30
N LYS A 83 -11.74 5.86 -12.14
CA LYS A 83 -10.84 6.09 -13.25
C LYS A 83 -9.74 5.05 -13.28
N ALA A 84 -9.37 4.56 -12.12
CA ALA A 84 -8.36 3.52 -11.97
C ALA A 84 -7.00 3.84 -12.59
N ASP A 85 -6.69 5.13 -12.75
CA ASP A 85 -5.34 5.52 -13.14
C ASP A 85 -4.47 5.62 -11.90
N TRP A 86 -5.07 6.01 -10.80
CA TRP A 86 -4.37 6.20 -9.54
C TRP A 86 -5.41 5.94 -8.45
N VAL A 87 -5.26 4.87 -7.71
CA VAL A 87 -6.17 4.50 -6.64
C VAL A 87 -5.46 4.63 -5.31
N LEU A 88 -6.14 5.23 -4.35
CA LEU A 88 -5.62 5.41 -3.01
C LEU A 88 -6.43 4.55 -2.05
N ILE A 89 -5.77 3.74 -1.25
CA ILE A 89 -6.43 2.93 -0.24
C ILE A 89 -5.90 3.38 1.13
N ASP A 90 -6.82 3.73 2.02
CA ASP A 90 -6.45 4.16 3.37
C ASP A 90 -6.90 3.05 4.32
N ALA A 91 -5.97 2.41 4.96
CA ALA A 91 -6.25 1.29 5.85
C ALA A 91 -5.42 1.40 7.12
N PHE A 92 -6.06 1.72 8.23
CA PHE A 92 -5.43 1.84 9.54
C PHE A 92 -4.31 2.89 9.42
N ASP A 93 -3.09 2.57 9.71
CA ASP A 93 -1.98 3.51 9.60
C ASP A 93 -1.15 3.27 8.34
N VAL A 94 -1.74 2.65 7.35
CA VAL A 94 -1.06 2.34 6.10
C VAL A 94 -1.83 2.94 4.93
N ILE A 95 -1.14 3.63 4.06
CA ILE A 95 -1.74 4.18 2.85
C ILE A 95 -1.14 3.47 1.66
N VAL A 96 -1.98 3.05 0.72
CA VAL A 96 -1.52 2.36 -0.47
C VAL A 96 -1.86 3.19 -1.69
N HIS A 97 -0.86 3.43 -2.53
CA HIS A 97 -1.05 4.10 -3.81
C HIS A 97 -0.82 3.08 -4.91
N ILE A 98 -1.79 2.88 -5.78
CA ILE A 98 -1.66 1.98 -6.91
C ILE A 98 -1.89 2.80 -8.17
N PHE A 99 -0.93 2.80 -9.09
CA PHE A 99 -0.97 3.64 -10.28
C PHE A 99 -0.73 2.79 -11.50
N LYS A 100 -1.11 3.30 -12.66
CA LYS A 100 -0.56 2.80 -13.90
C LYS A 100 0.88 3.34 -13.97
N PRO A 101 1.79 2.63 -14.62
CA PRO A 101 3.20 3.03 -14.61
C PRO A 101 3.44 4.46 -15.09
N GLU A 102 2.75 4.90 -16.13
CA GLU A 102 2.97 6.24 -16.66
C GLU A 102 2.49 7.31 -15.68
N VAL A 103 1.45 7.03 -14.91
CA VAL A 103 0.96 7.97 -13.91
C VAL A 103 1.93 8.04 -12.73
N ARG A 104 2.43 6.89 -12.32
CA ARG A 104 3.38 6.82 -11.22
C ARG A 104 4.62 7.64 -11.53
N GLU A 105 5.12 7.50 -12.75
CA GLU A 105 6.30 8.23 -13.15
C GLU A 105 6.04 9.73 -13.17
N PHE A 106 4.89 10.12 -13.67
CA PHE A 106 4.53 11.52 -13.78
C PHE A 106 4.48 12.21 -12.41
N TYR A 107 3.87 11.57 -11.44
CA TYR A 107 3.72 12.16 -10.12
C TYR A 107 4.92 11.94 -9.21
N SER A 108 5.68 10.89 -9.44
CA SER A 108 6.89 10.60 -8.66
C SER A 108 6.68 10.67 -7.15
N ILE A 109 5.53 10.20 -6.71
CA ILE A 109 5.17 10.37 -5.32
C ILE A 109 6.13 9.68 -4.36
N GLU A 110 6.63 8.53 -4.73
CA GLU A 110 7.57 7.81 -3.88
C GLU A 110 8.88 8.56 -3.76
N LYS A 111 9.32 9.21 -4.83
CA LYS A 111 10.56 9.97 -4.80
C LYS A 111 10.43 11.20 -3.93
N MET A 112 9.25 11.80 -3.93
CA MET A 112 9.02 12.95 -3.10
C MET A 112 9.20 12.60 -1.62
N TRP A 113 8.63 11.46 -1.19
CA TRP A 113 8.76 11.06 0.20
C TRP A 113 10.15 10.58 0.53
N GLN A 114 10.84 9.97 -0.41
CA GLN A 114 12.21 9.57 -0.19
C GLN A 114 13.13 10.77 -0.07
N SER A 115 12.83 11.83 -0.82
CA SER A 115 13.60 13.05 -0.71
C SER A 115 13.47 13.69 0.65
N VAL A 116 12.25 13.69 1.19
CA VAL A 116 12.03 14.21 2.53
C VAL A 116 12.88 13.44 3.52
N LYS A 117 12.96 12.13 3.34
CA LYS A 117 13.75 11.32 4.21
C LYS A 117 15.22 11.68 4.11
N SER A 118 15.68 11.95 2.91
CA SER A 118 17.08 12.30 2.72
C SER A 118 17.43 13.62 3.34
N CYS A 119 16.51 14.52 3.38
CA CYS A 119 16.80 15.83 3.92
C CYS A 119 16.77 15.86 5.43
N SER A 120 16.28 14.85 6.03
CA SER A 120 16.29 14.84 7.50
C SER A 120 17.59 14.30 8.03
#